data_561570b7f8b604d4f37c62a7c7831475
#
_entry.id   561570b7f8b604d4f37c62a7c7831475
#
_cell.length_a   1.000
_cell.length_b   1.000
_cell.length_c   1.000
_cell.angle_alpha   90.00
_cell.angle_beta   90.00
_cell.angle_gamma   90.00
#
_symmetry.space_group_name_H-M   'P 1'
#
loop_
_entity.id
_entity.type
_entity.pdbx_description
1 polymer ?
#
loop_
_entity_poly.entity_id
_entity_poly.type
_entity_poly.pdbx_seq_one_letter_code
_entity_poly.pdbx_strand_id
1 'polypeptide(L)'
;MRIYLFIAAVAGGVTYLLTPLIRHIAIEIGAVGEVRARDVHTVPTPRMGGLGMLIGFTVAMLFASRIPFIEGLFAQSHQAWVILAGAIMISLLGMADDLWDLDWMLKLAGQLLISVFVAWGGLQIISV
;
A
#
# COMPACT_ATOMS: atom_id res chain seq x y z
N MET A 1 3.94 16.55 -17.61
CA MET A 1 3.49 16.97 -16.27
C MET A 1 1.99 16.78 -16.03
N ARG A 2 1.10 17.18 -16.92
CA ARG A 2 -0.37 17.07 -16.72
C ARG A 2 -0.86 15.64 -16.44
N ILE A 3 -0.30 14.65 -17.13
CA ILE A 3 -0.69 13.23 -16.99
C ILE A 3 -0.33 12.69 -15.59
N TYR A 4 0.84 13.02 -15.07
CA TYR A 4 1.24 12.59 -13.72
C TYR A 4 0.37 13.20 -12.63
N LEU A 5 0.00 14.48 -12.77
CA LEU A 5 -0.94 15.15 -11.89
C LEU A 5 -2.33 14.50 -11.93
N PHE A 6 -2.78 14.11 -13.12
CA PHE A 6 -4.05 13.40 -13.27
C PHE A 6 -4.02 12.03 -12.57
N ILE A 7 -2.96 11.24 -12.77
CA ILE A 7 -2.79 9.94 -12.10
C ILE A 7 -2.73 10.12 -10.57
N ALA A 8 -2.01 11.14 -10.09
CA ALA A 8 -1.96 11.46 -8.66
C ALA A 8 -3.33 11.87 -8.11
N ALA A 9 -4.10 12.65 -8.87
CA ALA A 9 -5.46 13.05 -8.50
C ALA A 9 -6.41 11.84 -8.45
N VAL A 10 -6.28 10.88 -9.38
CA VAL A 10 -7.04 9.62 -9.36
C VAL A 10 -6.68 8.82 -8.12
N ALA A 11 -5.39 8.63 -7.81
CA ALA A 11 -4.94 7.91 -6.62
C ALA A 11 -5.49 8.56 -5.33
N GLY A 12 -5.33 9.87 -5.20
CA GLY A 12 -5.80 10.64 -4.03
C GLY A 12 -7.33 10.63 -3.91
N GLY A 13 -8.05 10.80 -5.02
CA GLY A 13 -9.51 10.77 -5.05
C GLY A 13 -10.09 9.43 -4.64
N VAL A 14 -9.55 8.33 -5.18
CA VAL A 14 -9.96 6.97 -4.81
C VAL A 14 -9.66 6.71 -3.33
N THR A 15 -8.46 7.06 -2.86
CA THR A 15 -8.09 6.92 -1.45
C THR A 15 -9.05 7.68 -0.55
N TYR A 16 -9.33 8.95 -0.88
CA TYR A 16 -10.23 9.80 -0.11
C TYR A 16 -11.65 9.22 -0.02
N LEU A 17 -12.20 8.74 -1.13
CA LEU A 17 -13.55 8.15 -1.18
C LEU A 17 -13.62 6.82 -0.42
N LEU A 18 -12.56 6.02 -0.44
CA LEU A 18 -12.53 4.71 0.23
C LEU A 18 -12.21 4.80 1.73
N THR A 19 -11.56 5.86 2.17
CA THR A 19 -11.17 6.03 3.58
C THR A 19 -12.33 5.86 4.56
N PRO A 20 -13.51 6.50 4.38
CA PRO A 20 -14.62 6.33 5.30
C PRO A 20 -15.19 4.90 5.30
N LEU A 21 -15.21 4.24 4.14
CA LEU A 21 -15.65 2.85 4.03
C LEU A 21 -14.70 1.90 4.77
N ILE A 22 -13.40 2.05 4.55
CA ILE A 22 -12.37 1.25 5.21
C ILE A 22 -12.37 1.48 6.72
N ARG A 23 -12.59 2.73 7.14
CA ARG A 23 -12.74 3.04 8.56
C ARG A 23 -13.93 2.30 9.17
N HIS A 24 -15.05 2.25 8.49
CA HIS A 24 -16.25 1.53 8.96
C HIS A 24 -15.97 0.04 9.10
N ILE A 25 -15.40 -0.58 8.08
CA ILE A 25 -15.00 -1.99 8.08
C ILE A 25 -13.99 -2.27 9.22
N ALA A 26 -12.97 -1.42 9.39
CA ALA A 26 -11.97 -1.58 10.43
C ALA A 26 -12.57 -1.59 11.85
N ILE A 27 -13.59 -0.78 12.08
CA ILE A 27 -14.34 -0.74 13.35
C ILE A 27 -15.13 -2.05 13.54
N GLU A 28 -15.81 -2.54 12.50
CA GLU A 28 -16.63 -3.76 12.56
C GLU A 28 -15.78 -5.01 12.83
N ILE A 29 -14.60 -5.13 12.23
CA ILE A 29 -13.70 -6.29 12.42
C ILE A 29 -12.79 -6.16 13.64
N GLY A 30 -12.89 -5.04 14.39
CA GLY A 30 -12.09 -4.82 15.59
C GLY A 30 -10.63 -4.44 15.34
N ALA A 31 -10.26 -4.06 14.12
CA ALA A 31 -8.92 -3.56 13.77
C ALA A 31 -8.72 -2.11 14.26
N VAL A 32 -8.98 -1.91 15.56
CA VAL A 32 -8.91 -0.61 16.22
C VAL A 32 -7.86 -0.70 17.33
N GLY A 33 -6.87 0.18 17.29
CA GLY A 33 -5.84 0.24 18.33
C GLY A 33 -6.43 0.57 19.69
N GLU A 34 -6.07 -0.21 20.72
CA GLU A 34 -6.40 0.15 22.10
C GLU A 34 -5.74 1.49 22.46
N VAL A 35 -6.52 2.37 23.09
CA VAL A 35 -6.00 3.65 23.60
C VAL A 35 -5.13 3.36 24.82
N ARG A 36 -3.82 3.56 24.68
CA ARG A 36 -2.87 3.41 25.79
C ARG A 36 -2.77 4.75 26.56
N ALA A 37 -2.48 4.68 27.84
CA ALA A 37 -2.37 5.86 28.71
C ALA A 37 -1.35 6.92 28.24
N ARG A 38 -0.43 6.56 27.34
CA ARG A 38 0.56 7.45 26.70
C ARG A 38 0.12 8.02 25.36
N ASP A 39 -1.05 7.63 24.85
CA ASP A 39 -1.53 8.07 23.55
C ASP A 39 -2.21 9.42 23.68
N VAL A 40 -1.92 10.32 22.75
CA VAL A 40 -2.52 11.65 22.68
C VAL A 40 -3.99 11.59 22.23
N HIS A 41 -4.40 10.46 21.65
CA HIS A 41 -5.75 10.25 21.17
C HIS A 41 -6.64 9.61 22.25
N THR A 42 -7.76 10.25 22.52
CA THR A 42 -8.77 9.76 23.47
C THR A 42 -9.80 8.82 22.82
N VAL A 43 -9.78 8.71 21.49
CA VAL A 43 -10.69 7.88 20.70
C VAL A 43 -9.89 6.79 19.98
N PRO A 44 -10.33 5.52 20.02
CA PRO A 44 -9.70 4.45 19.28
C PRO A 44 -9.62 4.77 17.79
N THR A 45 -8.41 4.76 17.23
CA THR A 45 -8.19 5.07 15.81
C THR A 45 -8.05 3.80 15.00
N PRO A 46 -8.82 3.62 13.91
CA PRO A 46 -8.66 2.49 13.00
C PRO A 46 -7.27 2.49 12.37
N ARG A 47 -6.59 1.32 12.39
CA ARG A 47 -5.22 1.18 11.89
C ARG A 47 -5.13 0.89 10.38
N MET A 48 -6.24 0.51 9.74
CA MET A 48 -6.27 0.07 8.34
C MET A 48 -6.21 1.19 7.27
N GLY A 49 -5.73 2.39 7.61
CA GLY A 49 -5.62 3.51 6.66
C GLY A 49 -4.73 3.21 5.44
N GLY A 50 -3.71 2.39 5.62
CA GLY A 50 -2.81 1.94 4.54
C GLY A 50 -3.53 1.15 3.43
N LEU A 51 -4.62 0.45 3.74
CA LEU A 51 -5.41 -0.28 2.75
C LEU A 51 -6.07 0.67 1.73
N GLY A 52 -6.56 1.82 2.19
CA GLY A 52 -7.11 2.85 1.30
C GLY A 52 -6.08 3.41 0.33
N MET A 53 -4.87 3.65 0.82
CA MET A 53 -3.76 4.11 0.00
C MET A 53 -3.33 3.05 -1.02
N LEU A 54 -3.26 1.78 -0.61
CA LEU A 54 -2.93 0.67 -1.51
C LEU A 54 -3.94 0.54 -2.65
N ILE A 55 -5.24 0.60 -2.33
CA ILE A 55 -6.29 0.51 -3.35
C ILE A 55 -6.22 1.72 -4.29
N GLY A 56 -6.07 2.93 -3.75
CA GLY A 56 -5.91 4.15 -4.55
C GLY A 56 -4.69 4.08 -5.48
N PHE A 57 -3.56 3.60 -4.97
CA PHE A 57 -2.35 3.39 -5.76
C PHE A 57 -2.55 2.32 -6.85
N THR A 58 -3.16 1.19 -6.50
CA THR A 58 -3.44 0.11 -7.45
C THR A 58 -4.35 0.58 -8.59
N VAL A 59 -5.44 1.28 -8.27
CA VAL A 59 -6.37 1.84 -9.27
C VAL A 59 -5.64 2.84 -10.17
N ALA A 60 -4.86 3.76 -9.59
CA ALA A 60 -4.10 4.73 -10.37
C ALA A 60 -3.09 4.07 -11.31
N MET A 61 -2.43 2.99 -10.86
CA MET A 61 -1.47 2.24 -11.64
C MET A 61 -2.13 1.46 -12.78
N LEU A 62 -3.29 0.84 -12.54
CA LEU A 62 -4.10 0.21 -13.59
C LEU A 62 -4.61 1.23 -14.61
N PHE A 63 -4.99 2.42 -14.16
CA PHE A 63 -5.35 3.51 -15.05
C PHE A 63 -4.15 3.97 -15.90
N ALA A 64 -3.00 4.16 -15.27
CA ALA A 64 -1.76 4.58 -15.95
C ALA A 64 -1.34 3.56 -17.03
N SER A 65 -1.49 2.26 -16.77
CA SER A 65 -1.17 1.20 -17.74
C SER A 65 -2.05 1.21 -19.01
N ARG A 66 -3.18 1.93 -19.00
CA ARG A 66 -4.10 2.08 -20.14
C ARG A 66 -3.91 3.39 -20.91
N ILE A 67 -3.01 4.27 -20.45
CA ILE A 67 -2.72 5.54 -21.13
C ILE A 67 -1.64 5.27 -22.18
N PRO A 68 -1.92 5.50 -23.50
CA PRO A 68 -0.99 5.17 -24.58
C PRO A 68 0.40 5.79 -24.45
N PHE A 69 0.49 6.96 -23.80
CA PHE A 69 1.75 7.65 -23.57
C PHE A 69 2.67 6.95 -22.54
N ILE A 70 2.09 6.19 -21.61
CA ILE A 70 2.80 5.54 -20.50
C ILE A 70 2.79 4.01 -20.68
N GLU A 71 1.90 3.49 -21.53
CA GLU A 71 1.74 2.05 -21.79
C GLU A 71 3.08 1.38 -22.14
N GLY A 72 3.96 2.07 -22.88
CA GLY A 72 5.29 1.57 -23.22
C GLY A 72 6.17 1.27 -22.00
N LEU A 73 6.03 2.01 -20.91
CA LEU A 73 6.76 1.74 -19.66
C LEU A 73 6.27 0.46 -18.98
N PHE A 74 4.97 0.19 -19.04
CA PHE A 74 4.38 -1.01 -18.46
C PHE A 74 4.57 -2.26 -19.33
N ALA A 75 4.61 -2.08 -20.65
CA ALA A 75 4.81 -3.18 -21.61
C ALA A 75 6.28 -3.64 -21.67
N GLN A 76 7.23 -2.72 -21.51
CA GLN A 76 8.66 -3.01 -21.64
C GLN A 76 9.34 -3.38 -20.32
N SER A 77 8.76 -3.05 -19.17
CA SER A 77 9.35 -3.35 -17.87
C SER A 77 8.38 -4.06 -16.93
N HIS A 78 8.81 -5.21 -16.42
CA HIS A 78 8.10 -5.91 -15.34
C HIS A 78 8.21 -5.18 -13.99
N GLN A 79 9.08 -4.17 -13.89
CA GLN A 79 9.40 -3.47 -12.65
C GLN A 79 8.16 -2.82 -12.00
N ALA A 80 7.28 -2.20 -12.80
CA ALA A 80 6.06 -1.60 -12.29
C ALA A 80 5.13 -2.62 -11.61
N TRP A 81 5.02 -3.80 -12.18
CA TRP A 81 4.20 -4.89 -11.63
C TRP A 81 4.85 -5.52 -10.39
N VAL A 82 6.18 -5.60 -10.36
CA VAL A 82 6.94 -6.05 -9.18
C VAL A 82 6.76 -5.08 -8.01
N ILE A 83 6.79 -3.77 -8.27
CA ILE A 83 6.51 -2.75 -7.25
C ILE A 83 5.09 -2.91 -6.71
N LEU A 84 4.11 -3.10 -7.59
CA LEU A 84 2.72 -3.30 -7.17
C LEU A 84 2.58 -4.57 -6.31
N ALA A 85 3.18 -5.68 -6.75
CA ALA A 85 3.19 -6.93 -5.99
C ALA A 85 3.83 -6.74 -4.60
N GLY A 86 4.98 -6.08 -4.54
CA GLY A 86 5.66 -5.74 -3.28
C GLY A 86 4.80 -4.86 -2.37
N ALA A 87 4.13 -3.85 -2.93
CA ALA A 87 3.22 -2.98 -2.19
C ALA A 87 2.01 -3.75 -1.62
N ILE A 88 1.46 -4.68 -2.39
CA ILE A 88 0.38 -5.56 -1.91
C ILE A 88 0.87 -6.45 -0.77
N MET A 89 2.02 -7.11 -0.95
CA MET A 89 2.59 -8.01 0.06
C MET A 89 2.90 -7.30 1.37
N ILE A 90 3.54 -6.11 1.32
CA ILE A 90 3.86 -5.35 2.53
C ILE A 90 2.61 -4.81 3.22
N SER A 91 1.56 -4.46 2.47
CA SER A 91 0.29 -4.01 3.03
C SER A 91 -0.48 -5.16 3.66
N LEU A 92 -0.44 -6.37 3.08
CA LEU A 92 -1.03 -7.57 3.69
C LEU A 92 -0.31 -7.94 4.98
N LEU A 93 1.02 -7.83 5.01
CA LEU A 93 1.80 -8.05 6.23
C LEU A 93 1.42 -7.03 7.32
N GLY A 94 1.27 -5.75 6.96
CA GLY A 94 0.83 -4.70 7.89
C GLY A 94 -0.59 -4.94 8.41
N MET A 95 -1.50 -5.39 7.52
CA MET A 95 -2.87 -5.73 7.93
C MET A 95 -2.90 -6.95 8.86
N ALA A 96 -2.09 -7.96 8.58
CA ALA A 96 -1.94 -9.12 9.46
C ALA A 96 -1.41 -8.71 10.84
N ASP A 97 -0.46 -7.78 10.87
CA ASP A 97 0.06 -7.21 12.10
C ASP A 97 -1.00 -6.44 12.90
N ASP A 98 -1.80 -5.63 12.23
CA ASP A 98 -2.88 -4.86 12.85
C ASP A 98 -3.99 -5.76 13.45
N LEU A 99 -4.22 -6.95 12.87
CA LEU A 99 -5.23 -7.90 13.32
C LEU A 99 -4.73 -8.88 14.40
N TRP A 100 -3.48 -9.34 14.30
CA TRP A 100 -2.94 -10.43 15.14
C TRP A 100 -1.78 -10.02 16.04
N ASP A 101 -1.37 -8.75 16.01
CA ASP A 101 -0.24 -8.21 16.80
C ASP A 101 1.00 -9.10 16.67
N LEU A 102 1.50 -9.22 15.43
CA LEU A 102 2.60 -10.12 15.07
C LEU A 102 3.86 -9.81 15.87
N ASP A 103 4.58 -10.86 16.26
CA ASP A 103 5.88 -10.71 16.91
C ASP A 103 6.87 -9.96 16.00
N TRP A 104 7.74 -9.16 16.61
CA TRP A 104 8.70 -8.31 15.91
C TRP A 104 9.64 -9.09 14.97
N MET A 105 10.01 -10.34 15.32
CA MET A 105 10.82 -11.21 14.46
C MET A 105 10.08 -11.60 13.20
N LEU A 106 8.77 -11.91 13.31
CA LEU A 106 7.94 -12.30 12.18
C LEU A 106 7.73 -11.12 11.22
N LYS A 107 7.54 -9.91 11.76
CA LYS A 107 7.48 -8.68 10.97
C LYS A 107 8.76 -8.45 10.19
N LEU A 108 9.91 -8.53 10.87
CA LEU A 108 11.21 -8.32 10.25
C LEU A 108 11.49 -9.35 9.15
N ALA A 109 11.23 -10.63 9.43
CA ALA A 109 11.40 -11.71 8.46
C ALA A 109 10.51 -11.50 7.23
N GLY A 110 9.24 -11.16 7.41
CA GLY A 110 8.31 -10.85 6.33
C GLY A 110 8.79 -9.68 5.46
N GLN A 111 9.21 -8.60 6.09
CA GLN A 111 9.75 -7.41 5.39
C GLN A 111 11.01 -7.74 4.59
N LEU A 112 11.93 -8.53 5.16
CA LEU A 112 13.14 -8.96 4.47
C LEU A 112 12.82 -9.85 3.26
N LEU A 113 11.91 -10.82 3.40
CA LEU A 113 11.48 -11.68 2.30
C LEU A 113 10.85 -10.88 1.15
N ILE A 114 9.97 -9.92 1.48
CA ILE A 114 9.34 -9.04 0.48
C ILE A 114 10.40 -8.18 -0.21
N SER A 115 11.36 -7.65 0.55
CA SER A 115 12.46 -6.84 -0.01
C SER A 115 13.34 -7.65 -0.97
N VAL A 116 13.67 -8.90 -0.62
CA VAL A 116 14.42 -9.81 -1.48
C VAL A 116 13.61 -10.14 -2.74
N PHE A 117 12.31 -10.39 -2.62
CA PHE A 117 11.43 -10.65 -3.76
C PHE A 117 11.42 -9.46 -4.74
N VAL A 118 11.27 -8.24 -4.23
CA VAL A 118 11.25 -7.02 -5.03
C VAL A 118 12.61 -6.76 -5.69
N ALA A 119 13.71 -6.98 -4.96
CA ALA A 119 15.06 -6.85 -5.50
C ALA A 119 15.33 -7.89 -6.60
N TRP A 120 14.91 -9.13 -6.41
CA TRP A 120 15.04 -10.18 -7.42
C TRP A 120 14.20 -9.88 -8.66
N GLY A 121 13.03 -9.26 -8.50
CA GLY A 121 12.17 -8.82 -9.61
C GLY A 121 12.74 -7.72 -10.49
N GLY A 122 14.01 -7.31 -10.28
CA GLY A 122 14.73 -6.38 -11.15
C GLY A 122 14.78 -4.92 -10.66
N LEU A 123 14.30 -4.64 -9.46
CA LEU A 123 14.51 -3.33 -8.81
C LEU A 123 15.91 -3.28 -8.19
N GLN A 124 16.92 -3.50 -9.00
CA GLN A 124 18.30 -3.29 -8.60
C GLN A 124 18.68 -1.84 -8.86
N ILE A 125 19.20 -1.18 -7.84
CA ILE A 125 19.90 0.10 -8.02
C ILE A 125 21.23 -0.24 -8.68
N ILE A 126 21.23 -0.27 -10.01
CA ILE A 126 22.47 -0.37 -10.77
C ILE A 126 23.10 1.03 -10.68
N SER A 127 23.99 1.20 -9.72
CA SER A 127 24.90 2.31 -9.69
C SER A 127 25.85 2.13 -10.89
N VAL A 128 25.66 2.93 -11.93
CA VAL A 128 26.60 3.08 -13.03
C VAL A 128 27.68 4.05 -12.59
#